data_4a6181e6f2c2a7e5fe3739689cb93acb
#
_entry.id   4a6181e6f2c2a7e5fe3739689cb93acb
#
_cell.length_a   1.000
_cell.length_b   1.000
_cell.length_c   1.000
_cell.angle_alpha   90.00
_cell.angle_beta   90.00
_cell.angle_gamma   90.00
#
_symmetry.space_group_name_H-M   'P 1'
#
loop_
_entity.id
_entity.type
_entity.pdbx_description
1 polymer ?
#
loop_
_entity_poly.entity_id
_entity_poly.type
_entity_poly.pdbx_seq_one_letter_code
_entity_poly.pdbx_strand_id
1 'polypeptide(L)'
;HDAHVTWMLSMAKTLVALKKEWSGTIILVAQPAEEPITGAKAMVTDGLWTKYNLPKPDYFFAVHTTPAPVGVVINAPGPRMAGTDQLDVLFKGVGGHGSLPMLTKNPISMAANALNQYQTIMGNAVDPQQAAVLSIGSIQAGNSNNVIPSTALVKMNLRWFDPKVRETMLNNIKSMSEGAAQMQGMG
;
A
#
# COMPACT_ATOMS: atom_id res chain seq x y z
N HIS A 1 7.81 -16.28 -8.75
CA HIS A 1 8.72 -15.25 -9.36
C HIS A 1 9.93 -15.86 -10.08
N ASP A 2 10.15 -17.17 -10.00
CA ASP A 2 11.16 -17.88 -10.79
C ASP A 2 10.93 -17.72 -12.31
N ALA A 3 9.68 -17.66 -12.75
CA ALA A 3 9.32 -17.35 -14.12
C ALA A 3 9.84 -15.98 -14.58
N HIS A 4 9.82 -14.96 -13.71
CA HIS A 4 10.32 -13.62 -14.05
C HIS A 4 11.83 -13.64 -14.33
N VAL A 5 12.61 -14.40 -13.53
CA VAL A 5 14.04 -14.59 -13.78
C VAL A 5 14.28 -15.29 -15.10
N THR A 6 13.53 -16.33 -15.37
CA THR A 6 13.61 -17.11 -16.63
C THR A 6 13.29 -16.22 -17.83
N TRP A 7 12.24 -15.42 -17.76
CA TRP A 7 11.86 -14.48 -18.83
C TRP A 7 12.95 -13.42 -19.07
N MET A 8 13.51 -12.85 -18.01
CA MET A 8 14.59 -11.86 -18.13
C MET A 8 15.81 -12.45 -18.84
N LEU A 9 16.24 -13.66 -18.47
CA LEU A 9 17.37 -14.35 -19.08
C LEU A 9 17.07 -14.73 -20.56
N SER A 10 15.87 -15.20 -20.84
CA SER A 10 15.44 -15.55 -22.20
C SER A 10 15.36 -14.32 -23.09
N MET A 11 14.83 -13.23 -22.59
CA MET A 11 14.78 -11.94 -23.29
C MET A 11 16.20 -11.43 -23.60
N ALA A 12 17.09 -11.46 -22.60
CA ALA A 12 18.48 -11.06 -22.79
C ALA A 12 19.16 -11.86 -23.92
N LYS A 13 19.01 -13.19 -23.89
CA LYS A 13 19.54 -14.09 -24.92
C LYS A 13 18.98 -13.78 -26.30
N THR A 14 17.68 -13.55 -26.39
CA THR A 14 16.99 -13.22 -27.65
C THR A 14 17.47 -11.88 -28.20
N LEU A 15 17.56 -10.86 -27.36
CA LEU A 15 18.01 -9.50 -27.79
C LEU A 15 19.47 -9.50 -28.24
N VAL A 16 20.32 -10.28 -27.59
CA VAL A 16 21.72 -10.46 -28.06
C VAL A 16 21.75 -11.14 -29.44
N ALA A 17 20.97 -12.19 -29.63
CA ALA A 17 20.89 -12.88 -30.93
C ALA A 17 20.36 -11.97 -32.04
N LEU A 18 19.44 -11.06 -31.73
CA LEU A 18 18.83 -10.09 -32.64
C LEU A 18 19.56 -8.74 -32.67
N LYS A 19 20.83 -8.66 -32.24
CA LYS A 19 21.55 -7.38 -32.10
C LYS A 19 21.64 -6.56 -33.41
N LYS A 20 21.50 -7.18 -34.53
CA LYS A 20 21.49 -6.52 -35.84
C LYS A 20 20.17 -5.81 -36.18
N GLU A 21 19.09 -6.18 -35.49
CA GLU A 21 17.73 -5.68 -35.70
C GLU A 21 17.37 -4.45 -34.84
N TRP A 22 18.25 -4.05 -33.91
CA TRP A 22 17.99 -2.94 -33.01
C TRP A 22 19.26 -2.18 -32.66
N SER A 23 19.09 -0.95 -32.18
CA SER A 23 20.20 -0.08 -31.74
C SER A 23 19.88 0.54 -30.38
N GLY A 24 20.92 0.92 -29.65
CA GLY A 24 20.81 1.51 -28.32
C GLY A 24 21.40 0.65 -27.23
N THR A 25 21.00 0.94 -26.00
CA THR A 25 21.43 0.25 -24.76
C THR A 25 20.24 -0.39 -24.07
N ILE A 26 20.39 -1.63 -23.66
CA ILE A 26 19.41 -2.35 -22.86
C ILE A 26 20.00 -2.57 -21.48
N ILE A 27 19.25 -2.17 -20.45
CA ILE A 27 19.60 -2.36 -19.05
C ILE A 27 18.63 -3.38 -18.46
N LEU A 28 19.14 -4.50 -17.96
CA LEU A 28 18.36 -5.50 -17.26
C LEU A 28 18.39 -5.20 -15.77
N VAL A 29 17.22 -5.04 -15.17
CA VAL A 29 17.08 -4.72 -13.75
C VAL A 29 16.46 -5.91 -13.03
N ALA A 30 17.24 -6.60 -12.20
CA ALA A 30 16.75 -7.67 -11.32
C ALA A 30 16.37 -7.06 -9.96
N GLN A 31 15.09 -6.67 -9.82
CA GLN A 31 14.59 -6.06 -8.60
C GLN A 31 14.36 -7.13 -7.51
N PRO A 32 14.96 -6.99 -6.32
CA PRO A 32 14.64 -7.85 -5.17
C PRO A 32 13.39 -7.36 -4.42
N ALA A 33 12.91 -8.17 -3.47
CA ALA A 33 11.91 -7.78 -2.46
C ALA A 33 10.67 -7.06 -3.04
N GLU A 34 10.08 -7.66 -4.09
CA GLU A 34 8.87 -7.12 -4.73
C GLU A 34 7.66 -7.29 -3.82
N GLU A 35 7.47 -8.46 -3.23
CA GLU A 35 6.33 -8.79 -2.35
C GLU A 35 6.20 -7.87 -1.11
N PRO A 36 7.28 -7.51 -0.39
CA PRO A 36 7.20 -6.51 0.66
C PRO A 36 7.18 -5.06 0.15
N ILE A 37 7.16 -4.83 -1.18
CA ILE A 37 7.09 -3.51 -1.84
C ILE A 37 8.24 -2.57 -1.42
N THR A 38 9.42 -3.12 -1.16
CA THR A 38 10.57 -2.34 -0.66
C THR A 38 11.74 -2.27 -1.64
N GLY A 39 11.88 -3.27 -2.53
CA GLY A 39 13.07 -3.43 -3.34
C GLY A 39 13.33 -2.31 -4.34
N ALA A 40 12.31 -1.89 -5.10
CA ALA A 40 12.45 -0.79 -6.08
C ALA A 40 12.87 0.52 -5.39
N LYS A 41 12.22 0.86 -4.27
CA LYS A 41 12.56 2.04 -3.49
C LYS A 41 13.99 1.97 -2.97
N ALA A 42 14.42 0.82 -2.46
CA ALA A 42 15.77 0.62 -1.95
C ALA A 42 16.81 0.82 -3.06
N MET A 43 16.60 0.24 -4.25
CA MET A 43 17.51 0.40 -5.39
C MET A 43 17.63 1.86 -5.84
N VAL A 44 16.50 2.58 -5.94
CA VAL A 44 16.49 4.00 -6.32
C VAL A 44 17.18 4.85 -5.26
N THR A 45 16.92 4.59 -3.97
CA THR A 45 17.52 5.32 -2.84
C THR A 45 19.03 5.05 -2.75
N ASP A 46 19.49 3.83 -3.06
CA ASP A 46 20.93 3.51 -3.14
C ASP A 46 21.63 4.16 -4.35
N GLY A 47 20.90 4.83 -5.22
CA GLY A 47 21.44 5.56 -6.35
C GLY A 47 21.54 4.74 -7.64
N LEU A 48 20.53 3.93 -7.95
CA LEU A 48 20.46 3.13 -9.19
C LEU A 48 20.89 3.90 -10.43
N TRP A 49 20.48 5.16 -10.56
CA TRP A 49 20.77 6.01 -11.72
C TRP A 49 21.98 6.93 -11.54
N THR A 50 22.46 7.12 -10.31
CA THR A 50 23.52 8.09 -10.00
C THR A 50 24.83 7.43 -9.60
N LYS A 51 24.78 6.47 -8.67
CA LYS A 51 25.96 5.80 -8.11
C LYS A 51 26.63 4.85 -9.12
N TYR A 52 25.81 4.20 -9.95
CA TYR A 52 26.29 3.18 -10.90
C TYR A 52 26.48 3.71 -12.32
N ASN A 53 26.35 5.02 -12.50
CA ASN A 53 26.52 5.69 -13.79
C ASN A 53 25.68 5.08 -14.93
N LEU A 54 24.49 4.59 -14.60
CA LEU A 54 23.55 4.06 -15.58
C LEU A 54 22.78 5.21 -16.22
N PRO A 55 22.63 5.21 -17.56
CA PRO A 55 21.79 6.21 -18.21
C PRO A 55 20.34 6.04 -17.76
N LYS A 56 19.64 7.16 -17.56
CA LYS A 56 18.19 7.13 -17.32
C LYS A 56 17.50 6.59 -18.58
N PRO A 57 16.66 5.57 -18.47
CA PRO A 57 16.06 4.95 -19.65
C PRO A 57 15.01 5.85 -20.29
N ASP A 58 14.91 5.81 -21.63
CA ASP A 58 13.83 6.43 -22.39
C ASP A 58 12.52 5.63 -22.27
N TYR A 59 12.64 4.31 -22.12
CA TYR A 59 11.52 3.36 -21.98
C TYR A 59 11.80 2.40 -20.84
N PHE A 60 10.73 2.02 -20.13
CA PHE A 60 10.78 1.06 -19.04
C PHE A 60 9.73 -0.03 -19.27
N PHE A 61 10.16 -1.28 -19.30
CA PHE A 61 9.29 -2.44 -19.49
C PHE A 61 9.35 -3.34 -18.27
N ALA A 62 8.18 -3.84 -17.86
CA ALA A 62 8.05 -4.85 -16.82
C ALA A 62 7.03 -5.92 -17.24
N VAL A 63 7.26 -7.15 -16.84
CA VAL A 63 6.34 -8.28 -17.06
C VAL A 63 6.14 -8.99 -15.73
N HIS A 64 4.90 -9.36 -15.45
CA HIS A 64 4.54 -10.07 -14.23
C HIS A 64 3.62 -11.25 -14.54
N THR A 65 3.76 -12.35 -13.78
CA THR A 65 2.80 -13.46 -13.83
C THR A 65 1.44 -13.02 -13.31
N THR A 66 0.38 -13.55 -13.88
CA THR A 66 -0.99 -13.32 -13.41
C THR A 66 -1.79 -14.62 -13.59
N PRO A 67 -2.84 -14.86 -12.77
CA PRO A 67 -3.75 -16.00 -12.98
C PRO A 67 -4.50 -15.86 -14.31
N ALA A 68 -3.92 -16.40 -15.36
CA ALA A 68 -4.48 -16.44 -16.71
C ALA A 68 -4.09 -17.77 -17.40
N PRO A 69 -4.79 -18.20 -18.43
CA PRO A 69 -4.40 -19.36 -19.23
C PRO A 69 -2.99 -19.21 -19.79
N VAL A 70 -2.25 -20.30 -19.85
CA VAL A 70 -0.88 -20.32 -20.43
C VAL A 70 -0.89 -19.79 -21.88
N GLY A 71 0.07 -18.93 -22.19
CA GLY A 71 0.20 -18.30 -23.51
C GLY A 71 -0.58 -17.00 -23.68
N VAL A 72 -1.39 -16.60 -22.70
CA VAL A 72 -2.09 -15.31 -22.73
C VAL A 72 -1.15 -14.21 -22.22
N VAL A 73 -1.02 -13.13 -23.00
CA VAL A 73 -0.37 -11.89 -22.61
C VAL A 73 -1.42 -10.81 -22.49
N ILE A 74 -1.53 -10.21 -21.31
CA ILE A 74 -2.48 -9.14 -21.02
C ILE A 74 -1.75 -7.81 -21.08
N ASN A 75 -2.17 -6.95 -22.00
CA ASN A 75 -1.68 -5.59 -22.13
C ASN A 75 -2.80 -4.67 -22.58
N ALA A 76 -2.81 -3.42 -22.09
CA ALA A 76 -3.72 -2.38 -22.55
C ALA A 76 -3.15 -1.00 -22.21
N PRO A 77 -3.54 0.04 -22.94
CA PRO A 77 -3.16 1.41 -22.63
C PRO A 77 -3.66 1.86 -21.25
N GLY A 78 -2.90 2.75 -20.62
CA GLY A 78 -3.22 3.35 -19.32
C GLY A 78 -2.87 2.48 -18.11
N PRO A 79 -3.18 2.94 -16.89
CA PRO A 79 -2.92 2.23 -15.65
C PRO A 79 -3.67 0.90 -15.59
N ARG A 80 -2.95 -0.20 -15.36
CA ARG A 80 -3.53 -1.56 -15.29
C ARG A 80 -3.50 -2.16 -13.89
N MET A 81 -2.59 -1.67 -13.06
CA MET A 81 -2.46 -2.09 -11.66
C MET A 81 -2.74 -0.91 -10.75
N ALA A 82 -3.53 -1.16 -9.71
CA ALA A 82 -3.79 -0.17 -8.69
C ALA A 82 -2.52 0.12 -7.88
N GLY A 83 -2.34 1.36 -7.51
CA GLY A 83 -1.44 1.70 -6.41
C GLY A 83 -1.93 1.09 -5.10
N THR A 84 -1.04 0.85 -4.15
CA THR A 84 -1.38 0.29 -2.85
C THR A 84 -0.70 1.05 -1.72
N ASP A 85 -1.44 1.27 -0.63
CA ASP A 85 -0.90 1.75 0.64
C ASP A 85 -1.29 0.78 1.76
N GLN A 86 -0.35 0.51 2.64
CA GLN A 86 -0.59 -0.17 3.90
C GLN A 86 -0.57 0.88 5.01
N LEU A 87 -1.61 0.93 5.82
CA LEU A 87 -1.79 1.94 6.86
C LEU A 87 -1.99 1.27 8.22
N ASP A 88 -1.24 1.75 9.19
CA ASP A 88 -1.39 1.42 10.59
C ASP A 88 -1.85 2.69 11.34
N VAL A 89 -3.05 2.65 11.91
CA VAL A 89 -3.57 3.72 12.78
C VAL A 89 -3.54 3.24 14.22
N LEU A 90 -2.69 3.86 15.02
CA LEU A 90 -2.54 3.56 16.45
C LEU A 90 -3.27 4.61 17.28
N PHE A 91 -4.40 4.21 17.87
CA PHE A 91 -5.08 4.99 18.87
C PHE A 91 -4.39 4.81 20.22
N LYS A 92 -3.95 5.91 20.82
CA LYS A 92 -3.38 5.93 22.16
C LYS A 92 -4.40 6.50 23.12
N GLY A 93 -4.58 5.86 24.27
CA GLY A 93 -5.51 6.26 25.29
C GLY A 93 -4.89 6.15 26.69
N VAL A 94 -5.74 6.20 27.70
CA VAL A 94 -5.37 5.96 29.10
C VAL A 94 -6.04 4.68 29.55
N GLY A 95 -5.26 3.63 29.72
CA GLY A 95 -5.75 2.33 30.21
C GLY A 95 -6.02 2.34 31.71
N GLY A 96 -6.71 1.30 32.20
CA GLY A 96 -7.00 1.17 33.61
C GLY A 96 -7.94 0.01 33.92
N HIS A 97 -8.34 -0.10 35.19
CA HIS A 97 -9.27 -1.14 35.64
C HIS A 97 -10.69 -0.84 35.15
N GLY A 98 -11.37 -1.85 34.59
CA GLY A 98 -12.70 -1.72 33.98
C GLY A 98 -13.81 -1.25 34.92
N SER A 99 -13.64 -1.36 36.26
CA SER A 99 -14.57 -0.83 37.24
C SER A 99 -14.42 0.68 37.49
N LEU A 100 -13.37 1.32 36.96
CA LEU A 100 -13.11 2.75 37.12
C LEU A 100 -12.97 3.44 35.74
N PRO A 101 -13.97 3.30 34.84
CA PRO A 101 -13.86 3.80 33.47
C PRO A 101 -13.70 5.32 33.39
N MET A 102 -14.16 6.07 34.39
CA MET A 102 -14.04 7.52 34.47
C MET A 102 -12.59 8.02 34.57
N LEU A 103 -11.64 7.16 34.95
CA LEU A 103 -10.22 7.47 35.04
C LEU A 103 -9.47 7.07 33.76
N THR A 104 -10.17 6.59 32.75
CA THR A 104 -9.58 6.06 31.52
C THR A 104 -9.98 6.89 30.29
N LYS A 105 -9.23 6.71 29.21
CA LYS A 105 -9.54 7.16 27.86
C LYS A 105 -9.46 5.94 26.95
N ASN A 106 -10.61 5.33 26.66
CA ASN A 106 -10.65 4.00 26.06
C ASN A 106 -10.32 4.02 24.55
N PRO A 107 -9.16 3.52 24.12
CA PRO A 107 -8.78 3.51 22.71
C PRO A 107 -9.61 2.52 21.87
N ILE A 108 -10.25 1.52 22.48
CA ILE A 108 -11.19 0.63 21.77
C ILE A 108 -12.39 1.44 21.26
N SER A 109 -12.93 2.35 22.09
CA SER A 109 -14.04 3.21 21.68
C SER A 109 -13.62 4.18 20.58
N MET A 110 -12.39 4.73 20.64
CA MET A 110 -11.85 5.57 19.58
C MET A 110 -11.76 4.80 18.26
N ALA A 111 -11.16 3.62 18.29
CA ALA A 111 -11.02 2.77 17.11
C ALA A 111 -12.38 2.35 16.54
N ALA A 112 -13.34 1.96 17.36
CA ALA A 112 -14.67 1.57 16.91
C ALA A 112 -15.41 2.73 16.22
N ASN A 113 -15.35 3.94 16.78
CA ASN A 113 -15.93 5.13 16.17
C ASN A 113 -15.27 5.47 14.82
N ALA A 114 -13.93 5.43 14.76
CA ALA A 114 -13.20 5.67 13.54
C ALA A 114 -13.53 4.62 12.46
N LEU A 115 -13.60 3.34 12.81
CA LEU A 115 -13.95 2.24 11.90
C LEU A 115 -15.32 2.46 11.24
N ASN A 116 -16.32 2.87 12.00
CA ASN A 116 -17.64 3.20 11.46
C ASN A 116 -17.59 4.36 10.48
N GLN A 117 -16.78 5.38 10.77
CA GLN A 117 -16.60 6.52 9.87
C GLN A 117 -15.83 6.14 8.59
N TYR A 118 -14.78 5.32 8.68
CA TYR A 118 -14.01 4.90 7.51
C TYR A 118 -14.86 4.21 6.45
N GLN A 119 -15.90 3.46 6.84
CA GLN A 119 -16.83 2.83 5.90
C GLN A 119 -17.58 3.86 5.03
N THR A 120 -17.71 5.10 5.49
CA THR A 120 -18.41 6.15 4.74
C THR A 120 -17.53 6.83 3.67
N ILE A 121 -16.20 6.65 3.72
CA ILE A 121 -15.26 7.33 2.81
C ILE A 121 -15.58 6.99 1.36
N MET A 122 -15.75 5.71 1.05
CA MET A 122 -15.99 5.26 -0.33
C MET A 122 -17.32 5.74 -0.90
N GLY A 123 -18.34 5.92 -0.05
CA GLY A 123 -19.66 6.39 -0.48
C GLY A 123 -19.84 7.90 -0.50
N ASN A 124 -19.07 8.64 0.32
CA ASN A 124 -19.29 10.07 0.54
C ASN A 124 -18.14 10.96 0.05
N ALA A 125 -16.93 10.44 -0.07
CA ALA A 125 -15.74 11.24 -0.38
C ALA A 125 -15.05 10.85 -1.70
N VAL A 126 -15.30 9.65 -2.21
CA VAL A 126 -14.74 9.16 -3.47
C VAL A 126 -15.85 9.14 -4.53
N ASP A 127 -15.56 9.71 -5.71
CA ASP A 127 -16.49 9.65 -6.84
C ASP A 127 -16.74 8.17 -7.19
N PRO A 128 -18.02 7.73 -7.29
CA PRO A 128 -18.35 6.33 -7.60
C PRO A 128 -17.86 5.86 -8.97
N GLN A 129 -17.44 6.75 -9.86
CA GLN A 129 -16.80 6.40 -11.12
C GLN A 129 -15.29 6.09 -10.97
N GLN A 130 -14.71 6.38 -9.82
CA GLN A 130 -13.30 6.13 -9.54
C GLN A 130 -13.10 4.74 -8.92
N ALA A 131 -12.23 3.94 -9.54
CA ALA A 131 -11.88 2.63 -9.00
C ALA A 131 -10.92 2.79 -7.81
N ALA A 132 -11.42 2.53 -6.61
CA ALA A 132 -10.66 2.55 -5.38
C ALA A 132 -11.22 1.54 -4.37
N VAL A 133 -10.39 1.10 -3.42
CA VAL A 133 -10.78 0.18 -2.35
C VAL A 133 -10.15 0.63 -1.03
N LEU A 134 -10.94 0.60 0.03
CA LEU A 134 -10.50 0.69 1.41
C LEU A 134 -10.87 -0.62 2.11
N SER A 135 -9.88 -1.37 2.56
CA SER A 135 -10.07 -2.60 3.34
C SER A 135 -9.48 -2.44 4.73
N ILE A 136 -10.26 -2.81 5.74
CA ILE A 136 -9.82 -2.91 7.13
C ILE A 136 -9.52 -4.38 7.39
N GLY A 137 -8.24 -4.70 7.51
CA GLY A 137 -7.76 -6.09 7.62
C GLY A 137 -7.59 -6.57 9.05
N SER A 138 -7.40 -5.67 10.02
CA SER A 138 -7.16 -6.04 11.41
C SER A 138 -7.53 -4.93 12.37
N ILE A 139 -8.02 -5.32 13.55
CA ILE A 139 -8.09 -4.49 14.75
C ILE A 139 -7.55 -5.29 15.93
N GLN A 140 -6.67 -4.67 16.71
CA GLN A 140 -6.01 -5.30 17.85
C GLN A 140 -6.04 -4.36 19.04
N ALA A 141 -6.67 -4.78 20.14
CA ALA A 141 -6.76 -3.98 21.36
C ALA A 141 -7.09 -4.86 22.56
N GLY A 142 -6.33 -4.71 23.63
CA GLY A 142 -6.53 -5.42 24.88
C GLY A 142 -6.50 -6.95 24.77
N ASN A 143 -6.58 -7.62 25.93
CA ASN A 143 -6.57 -9.08 26.02
C ASN A 143 -7.30 -9.58 27.29
N SER A 144 -7.94 -8.68 28.03
CA SER A 144 -8.65 -9.00 29.25
C SER A 144 -10.00 -8.26 29.31
N ASN A 145 -11.02 -8.90 29.86
CA ASN A 145 -12.37 -8.34 29.95
C ASN A 145 -12.54 -7.24 31.00
N ASN A 146 -11.66 -7.16 31.99
CA ASN A 146 -11.72 -6.21 33.11
C ASN A 146 -10.59 -5.16 33.09
N VAL A 147 -9.81 -5.08 31.99
CA VAL A 147 -8.73 -4.10 31.82
C VAL A 147 -8.95 -3.33 30.52
N ILE A 148 -9.10 -2.02 30.63
CA ILE A 148 -9.12 -1.11 29.49
C ILE A 148 -7.65 -0.92 29.01
N PRO A 149 -7.34 -1.23 27.75
CA PRO A 149 -5.96 -1.13 27.25
C PRO A 149 -5.56 0.34 27.06
N SER A 150 -4.26 0.59 26.91
CA SER A 150 -3.73 1.91 26.58
C SER A 150 -3.63 2.18 25.07
N THR A 151 -3.79 1.16 24.24
CA THR A 151 -3.68 1.28 22.78
C THR A 151 -4.70 0.41 22.06
N ALA A 152 -5.09 0.86 20.84
CA ALA A 152 -5.79 0.06 19.85
C ALA A 152 -5.18 0.31 18.48
N LEU A 153 -4.83 -0.75 17.76
CA LEU A 153 -4.21 -0.71 16.45
C LEU A 153 -5.20 -1.16 15.38
N VAL A 154 -5.40 -0.33 14.36
CA VAL A 154 -6.19 -0.65 13.16
C VAL A 154 -5.24 -0.73 11.97
N LYS A 155 -5.31 -1.83 11.22
CA LYS A 155 -4.52 -2.04 9.99
C LYS A 155 -5.43 -2.04 8.79
N MET A 156 -5.06 -1.26 7.79
CA MET A 156 -5.85 -1.04 6.57
C MET A 156 -4.99 -1.18 5.31
N ASN A 157 -5.64 -1.49 4.21
CA ASN A 157 -5.05 -1.43 2.88
C ASN A 157 -5.91 -0.54 1.98
N LEU A 158 -5.27 0.38 1.27
CA LEU A 158 -5.87 1.18 0.22
C LEU A 158 -5.46 0.64 -1.15
N ARG A 159 -6.39 0.72 -2.11
CA ARG A 159 -6.11 0.53 -3.54
C ARG A 159 -6.68 1.73 -4.29
N TRP A 160 -5.93 2.24 -5.27
CA TRP A 160 -6.30 3.44 -6.01
C TRP A 160 -5.63 3.45 -7.39
N PHE A 161 -6.26 4.15 -8.35
CA PHE A 161 -5.69 4.42 -9.67
C PHE A 161 -5.33 5.89 -9.83
N ASP A 162 -6.10 6.80 -9.24
CA ASP A 162 -5.84 8.25 -9.26
C ASP A 162 -5.16 8.67 -7.94
N PRO A 163 -3.98 9.33 -8.01
CA PRO A 163 -3.33 9.89 -6.83
C PRO A 163 -4.18 10.87 -6.02
N LYS A 164 -5.12 11.59 -6.67
CA LYS A 164 -6.04 12.50 -5.97
C LYS A 164 -7.04 11.74 -5.10
N VAL A 165 -7.53 10.59 -5.60
CA VAL A 165 -8.40 9.69 -4.82
C VAL A 165 -7.65 9.15 -3.61
N ARG A 166 -6.39 8.75 -3.79
CA ARG A 166 -5.50 8.35 -2.69
C ARG A 166 -5.42 9.44 -1.62
N GLU A 167 -5.10 10.66 -2.02
CA GLU A 167 -4.97 11.79 -1.10
C GLU A 167 -6.28 12.07 -0.35
N THR A 168 -7.42 12.03 -1.06
CA THR A 168 -8.75 12.16 -0.46
C THR A 168 -8.98 11.10 0.61
N MET A 169 -8.68 9.82 0.32
CA MET A 169 -8.84 8.73 1.28
C MET A 169 -7.96 8.92 2.53
N LEU A 170 -6.67 9.24 2.33
CA LEU A 170 -5.72 9.46 3.42
C LEU A 170 -6.14 10.63 4.33
N ASN A 171 -6.56 11.75 3.75
CA ASN A 171 -6.99 12.92 4.50
C ASN A 171 -8.26 12.65 5.31
N ASN A 172 -9.21 11.91 4.74
CA ASN A 172 -10.41 11.51 5.48
C ASN A 172 -10.09 10.55 6.62
N ILE A 173 -9.25 9.52 6.39
CA ILE A 173 -8.81 8.59 7.44
C ILE A 173 -8.16 9.37 8.59
N LYS A 174 -7.26 10.29 8.28
CA LYS A 174 -6.58 11.12 9.28
C LYS A 174 -7.58 11.94 10.08
N SER A 175 -8.44 12.72 9.42
CA SER A 175 -9.41 13.59 10.07
C SER A 175 -10.40 12.81 10.96
N MET A 176 -10.89 11.67 10.48
CA MET A 176 -11.80 10.81 11.24
C MET A 176 -11.12 10.17 12.45
N SER A 177 -9.83 9.80 12.32
CA SER A 177 -9.02 9.27 13.43
C SER A 177 -8.84 10.31 14.53
N GLU A 178 -8.44 11.52 14.14
CA GLU A 178 -8.25 12.66 15.05
C GLU A 178 -9.58 13.03 15.73
N GLY A 179 -10.68 13.09 14.95
CA GLY A 179 -12.02 13.35 15.52
C GLY A 179 -12.45 12.28 16.53
N ALA A 180 -12.20 11.00 16.25
CA ALA A 180 -12.51 9.91 17.18
C ALA A 180 -11.71 10.00 18.49
N ALA A 181 -10.44 10.43 18.41
CA ALA A 181 -9.61 10.67 19.60
C ALA A 181 -10.11 11.88 20.41
N GLN A 182 -10.45 12.98 19.73
CA GLN A 182 -10.98 14.19 20.37
C GLN A 182 -12.28 13.95 21.12
N MET A 183 -13.18 13.09 20.61
CA MET A 183 -14.42 12.69 21.31
C MET A 183 -14.15 12.04 22.67
N GLN A 184 -12.98 11.49 22.89
CA GLN A 184 -12.52 10.92 24.16
C GLN A 184 -11.61 11.88 24.96
N GLY A 185 -11.49 13.16 24.51
CA GLY A 185 -10.64 14.15 25.11
C GLY A 185 -9.14 13.85 24.94
N MET A 186 -8.78 13.23 23.81
CA MET A 186 -7.40 12.99 23.36
C MET A 186 -7.17 13.78 22.08
N GLY A 187 -5.99 14.36 21.94
CA GLY A 187 -5.63 15.15 20.75
C GLY A 187 -4.14 15.13 20.51
#